data_772c5431ab453665a7cdafcfee4ef31d
#
_entry.id   772c5431ab453665a7cdafcfee4ef31d
#
_cell.length_a   1.000
_cell.length_b   1.000
_cell.length_c   1.000
_cell.angle_alpha   90.00
_cell.angle_beta   90.00
_cell.angle_gamma   90.00
#
_symmetry.space_group_name_H-M   'P 1'
#
loop_
_entity.id
_entity.type
_entity.pdbx_description
1 polymer ?
#
loop_
_entity_poly.entity_id
_entity_poly.type
_entity_poly.pdbx_seq_one_letter_code
_entity_poly.pdbx_strand_id
1 'polypeptide(L)'
;MLFRSLAYSLVFFAVAFVLAQHPEKLSAVLGRFMGPLLLAFIAVLFIACLAHGAVTPTQPTGDYAVHQASRGFLDGYQTMDLLAALYFGIVISANVRAMHVTDNTLIRRETAYAGLGTGILLIVIYAVLGYVGVVSGSIASVNPATDTGATVLTNLTASLFGTFGMVFLGIVFVIACLNVCTGLICTCATYFHTRFATIAGRRVSYRAWQALFTVFSFVVSNAGLSMIIKVSVPVLSALYPIAIVLVTLALTHRILAVHFPRVYFWMVLLVAIVSFATCLASIVTVFGGSLPWLEAILNMLPLQQFQLGWIIPALAGLLIGVLDSAAHSSFKR
;
A
#
# COMPACT_ATOMS: atom_id res chain seq x y z
N MET A 1 -22.59 13.51 -15.42
CA MET A 1 -21.30 13.30 -14.75
C MET A 1 -20.60 12.00 -15.18
N LEU A 2 -21.27 10.86 -15.22
CA LEU A 2 -20.72 9.55 -15.62
C LEU A 2 -19.98 9.54 -16.97
N PHE A 3 -20.51 10.16 -18.01
CA PHE A 3 -19.88 10.17 -19.34
C PHE A 3 -18.53 10.93 -19.36
N ARG A 4 -18.41 12.03 -18.62
CA ARG A 4 -17.13 12.79 -18.49
C ARG A 4 -16.08 12.00 -17.72
N SER A 5 -16.48 11.31 -16.66
CA SER A 5 -15.59 10.44 -15.87
C SER A 5 -15.08 9.28 -16.71
N LEU A 6 -15.97 8.65 -17.49
CA LEU A 6 -15.62 7.52 -18.35
C LEU A 6 -14.71 7.94 -19.52
N ALA A 7 -14.93 9.10 -20.11
CA ALA A 7 -14.05 9.62 -21.17
C ALA A 7 -12.66 9.96 -20.62
N TYR A 8 -12.59 10.59 -19.43
CA TYR A 8 -11.31 10.89 -18.76
C TYR A 8 -10.54 9.60 -18.42
N SER A 9 -11.19 8.63 -17.79
CA SER A 9 -10.55 7.37 -17.45
C SER A 9 -10.11 6.59 -18.69
N LEU A 10 -10.88 6.62 -19.78
CA LEU A 10 -10.49 5.99 -21.04
C LEU A 10 -9.19 6.60 -21.60
N VAL A 11 -9.13 7.93 -21.67
CA VAL A 11 -7.92 8.64 -22.13
C VAL A 11 -6.73 8.35 -21.20
N PHE A 12 -6.94 8.41 -19.90
CA PHE A 12 -5.91 8.14 -18.90
C PHE A 12 -5.32 6.72 -19.05
N PHE A 13 -6.17 5.69 -19.13
CA PHE A 13 -5.71 4.31 -19.25
C PHE A 13 -5.17 3.98 -20.64
N ALA A 14 -5.66 4.64 -21.68
CA ALA A 14 -5.06 4.53 -23.02
C ALA A 14 -3.62 5.07 -23.02
N VAL A 15 -3.41 6.24 -22.42
CA VAL A 15 -2.07 6.83 -22.24
C VAL A 15 -1.20 5.91 -21.38
N ALA A 16 -1.70 5.44 -20.22
CA ALA A 16 -0.98 4.51 -19.35
C ALA A 16 -0.56 3.23 -20.08
N PHE A 17 -1.43 2.66 -20.92
CA PHE A 17 -1.13 1.47 -21.73
C PHE A 17 -0.02 1.74 -22.74
N VAL A 18 -0.08 2.85 -23.49
CA VAL A 18 0.96 3.24 -24.44
C VAL A 18 2.30 3.45 -23.75
N LEU A 19 2.29 4.12 -22.62
CA LEU A 19 3.48 4.38 -21.82
C LEU A 19 4.07 3.07 -21.26
N ALA A 20 3.24 2.13 -20.84
CA ALA A 20 3.65 0.83 -20.33
C ALA A 20 4.36 -0.05 -21.39
N GLN A 21 4.18 0.25 -22.68
CA GLN A 21 4.88 -0.49 -23.73
C GLN A 21 6.37 -0.11 -23.84
N HIS A 22 6.79 1.05 -23.28
CA HIS A 22 8.16 1.54 -23.31
C HIS A 22 8.66 1.90 -21.89
N PRO A 23 8.74 0.93 -20.97
CA PRO A 23 9.00 1.21 -19.55
C PRO A 23 10.34 1.88 -19.28
N GLU A 24 11.36 1.54 -20.08
CA GLU A 24 12.75 2.02 -19.85
C GLU A 24 12.90 3.53 -20.04
N LYS A 25 12.25 4.10 -21.07
CA LYS A 25 12.36 5.54 -21.37
C LYS A 25 11.57 6.40 -20.41
N LEU A 26 10.42 5.89 -19.97
CA LEU A 26 9.47 6.65 -19.16
C LEU A 26 9.83 6.65 -17.68
N SER A 27 10.22 5.49 -17.14
CA SER A 27 10.64 5.34 -15.75
C SER A 27 11.83 6.24 -15.41
N ALA A 28 12.79 6.41 -16.34
CA ALA A 28 13.94 7.28 -16.15
C ALA A 28 13.54 8.77 -16.12
N VAL A 29 12.66 9.21 -17.01
CA VAL A 29 12.27 10.63 -17.11
C VAL A 29 11.29 11.01 -16.01
N LEU A 30 10.22 10.26 -15.85
CA LEU A 30 9.20 10.53 -14.83
C LEU A 30 9.74 10.33 -13.40
N GLY A 31 10.49 9.26 -13.13
CA GLY A 31 11.08 9.03 -11.82
C GLY A 31 12.10 10.11 -11.42
N ARG A 32 12.92 10.59 -12.35
CA ARG A 32 13.93 11.60 -12.07
C ARG A 32 13.36 12.99 -11.77
N PHE A 33 12.25 13.36 -12.40
CA PHE A 33 11.64 14.69 -12.24
C PHE A 33 10.43 14.67 -11.30
N MET A 34 9.60 13.63 -11.33
CA MET A 34 8.34 13.60 -10.58
C MET A 34 8.55 13.44 -9.08
N GLY A 35 9.51 12.60 -8.66
CA GLY A 35 9.82 12.44 -7.25
C GLY A 35 10.20 13.76 -6.57
N PRO A 36 11.25 14.45 -7.06
CA PRO A 36 11.65 15.76 -6.54
C PRO A 36 10.54 16.82 -6.64
N LEU A 37 9.75 16.83 -7.73
CA LEU A 37 8.65 17.79 -7.91
C LEU A 37 7.55 17.58 -6.87
N LEU A 38 7.18 16.32 -6.61
CA LEU A 38 6.18 15.97 -5.60
C LEU A 38 6.66 16.35 -4.20
N LEU A 39 7.91 16.06 -3.88
CA LEU A 39 8.50 16.43 -2.59
C LEU A 39 8.56 17.96 -2.42
N ALA A 40 8.94 18.69 -3.45
CA ALA A 40 8.94 20.15 -3.45
C ALA A 40 7.54 20.70 -3.24
N PHE A 41 6.52 20.12 -3.90
CA PHE A 41 5.13 20.53 -3.71
C PHE A 41 4.65 20.31 -2.28
N ILE A 42 4.93 19.14 -1.68
CA ILE A 42 4.60 18.83 -0.28
C ILE A 42 5.29 19.82 0.67
N ALA A 43 6.57 20.13 0.42
CA ALA A 43 7.32 21.09 1.22
C ALA A 43 6.74 22.51 1.12
N VAL A 44 6.38 22.97 -0.08
CA VAL A 44 5.75 24.28 -0.29
C VAL A 44 4.39 24.35 0.40
N LEU A 45 3.57 23.30 0.30
CA LEU A 45 2.28 23.22 0.98
C LEU A 45 2.45 23.27 2.51
N PHE A 46 3.42 22.53 3.04
CA PHE A 46 3.74 22.52 4.46
C PHE A 46 4.19 23.90 4.95
N ILE A 47 5.10 24.56 4.23
CA ILE A 47 5.56 25.91 4.57
C ILE A 47 4.40 26.92 4.50
N ALA A 48 3.51 26.81 3.51
CA ALA A 48 2.34 27.66 3.40
C ALA A 48 1.39 27.46 4.57
N CYS A 49 1.17 26.22 5.03
CA CYS A 49 0.38 25.94 6.22
C CYS A 49 1.01 26.54 7.49
N LEU A 50 2.34 26.45 7.64
CA LEU A 50 3.05 27.09 8.76
C LEU A 50 2.96 28.62 8.74
N ALA A 51 3.01 29.23 7.54
CA ALA A 51 2.96 30.67 7.36
C ALA A 51 1.53 31.25 7.53
N HIS A 52 0.50 30.42 7.50
CA HIS A 52 -0.89 30.87 7.62
C HIS A 52 -1.27 31.37 9.03
N GLY A 53 -0.39 31.22 10.02
CA GLY A 53 -0.57 31.74 11.37
C GLY A 53 -1.03 30.70 12.40
N ALA A 54 -1.46 31.17 13.56
CA ALA A 54 -1.88 30.31 14.67
C ALA A 54 -3.13 29.49 14.28
N VAL A 55 -2.87 28.23 13.95
CA VAL A 55 -3.90 27.27 13.59
C VAL A 55 -4.33 26.55 14.86
N THR A 56 -5.61 26.59 15.18
CA THR A 56 -6.18 25.76 16.23
C THR A 56 -6.36 24.34 15.70
N PRO A 57 -5.67 23.35 16.25
CA PRO A 57 -5.90 21.95 15.85
C PRO A 57 -7.38 21.62 16.03
N THR A 58 -8.00 21.06 15.00
CA THR A 58 -9.37 20.56 15.09
C THR A 58 -9.42 19.38 16.06
N GLN A 59 -10.48 19.35 16.88
CA GLN A 59 -10.68 18.22 17.79
C GLN A 59 -10.84 16.90 17.02
N PRO A 60 -10.20 15.81 17.49
CA PRO A 60 -10.37 14.53 16.86
C PRO A 60 -11.83 14.06 16.92
N THR A 61 -12.33 13.53 15.80
CA THR A 61 -13.70 13.07 15.64
C THR A 61 -13.76 11.56 15.35
N GLY A 62 -14.90 10.92 15.61
CA GLY A 62 -15.13 9.51 15.37
C GLY A 62 -14.16 8.63 16.16
N ASP A 63 -13.64 7.58 15.53
CA ASP A 63 -12.72 6.62 16.17
C ASP A 63 -11.41 7.26 16.66
N TYR A 64 -11.00 8.38 16.06
CA TYR A 64 -9.82 9.12 16.49
C TYR A 64 -10.00 9.84 17.83
N ALA A 65 -11.24 10.05 18.30
CA ALA A 65 -11.48 10.64 19.61
C ALA A 65 -11.09 9.71 20.77
N VAL A 66 -11.18 8.39 20.57
CA VAL A 66 -10.97 7.38 21.61
C VAL A 66 -9.74 6.50 21.36
N HIS A 67 -9.51 6.09 20.11
CA HIS A 67 -8.50 5.10 19.75
C HIS A 67 -7.49 5.64 18.72
N GLN A 68 -6.90 6.80 18.98
CA GLN A 68 -6.05 7.53 18.05
C GLN A 68 -4.90 6.71 17.46
N ALA A 69 -4.12 6.04 18.31
CA ALA A 69 -2.93 5.30 17.88
C ALA A 69 -3.28 4.04 17.07
N SER A 70 -4.25 3.26 17.51
CA SER A 70 -4.67 2.06 16.79
C SER A 70 -5.34 2.41 15.47
N ARG A 71 -6.15 3.47 15.43
CA ARG A 71 -6.78 3.93 14.20
C ARG A 71 -5.74 4.45 13.21
N GLY A 72 -4.80 5.28 13.65
CA GLY A 72 -3.71 5.76 12.79
C GLY A 72 -2.84 4.63 12.24
N PHE A 73 -2.57 3.58 13.05
CA PHE A 73 -1.86 2.39 12.60
C PHE A 73 -2.62 1.64 11.50
N LEU A 74 -3.93 1.47 11.65
CA LEU A 74 -4.77 0.80 10.65
C LEU A 74 -4.94 1.62 9.36
N ASP A 75 -5.11 2.93 9.49
CA ASP A 75 -5.18 3.81 8.34
C ASP A 75 -3.85 3.87 7.58
N GLY A 76 -2.73 3.62 8.29
CA GLY A 76 -1.43 3.40 7.66
C GLY A 76 -1.38 2.20 6.70
N TYR A 77 -2.24 1.19 6.85
CA TYR A 77 -2.34 0.10 5.88
C TYR A 77 -2.80 0.58 4.50
N GLN A 78 -3.58 1.65 4.44
CA GLN A 78 -4.09 2.20 3.17
C GLN A 78 -2.99 2.83 2.31
N THR A 79 -1.83 3.16 2.89
CA THR A 79 -0.68 3.66 2.14
C THR A 79 -0.02 2.60 1.27
N MET A 80 -0.25 1.31 1.55
CA MET A 80 0.26 0.14 0.83
C MET A 80 1.80 0.02 0.80
N ASP A 81 2.51 0.77 1.62
CA ASP A 81 3.98 0.85 1.59
C ASP A 81 4.67 -0.48 1.89
N LEU A 82 4.18 -1.24 2.88
CA LEU A 82 4.77 -2.53 3.22
C LEU A 82 4.64 -3.52 2.06
N LEU A 83 3.46 -3.59 1.44
CA LEU A 83 3.22 -4.46 0.29
C LEU A 83 4.06 -4.02 -0.92
N ALA A 84 4.15 -2.71 -1.15
CA ALA A 84 5.00 -2.14 -2.17
C ALA A 84 6.50 -2.43 -1.91
N ALA A 85 6.97 -2.30 -0.67
CA ALA A 85 8.35 -2.54 -0.29
C ALA A 85 8.79 -3.99 -0.53
N LEU A 86 7.91 -4.96 -0.26
CA LEU A 86 8.18 -6.39 -0.55
C LEU A 86 8.48 -6.62 -2.03
N TYR A 87 7.81 -5.88 -2.90
CA TYR A 87 7.99 -5.97 -4.34
C TYR A 87 9.16 -5.12 -4.84
N PHE A 88 9.19 -3.84 -4.49
CA PHE A 88 10.22 -2.91 -4.96
C PHE A 88 11.63 -3.26 -4.45
N GLY A 89 11.76 -3.95 -3.34
CA GLY A 89 13.03 -4.48 -2.87
C GLY A 89 13.74 -5.36 -3.91
N ILE A 90 12.97 -6.15 -4.66
CA ILE A 90 13.50 -6.97 -5.78
C ILE A 90 14.01 -6.06 -6.91
N VAL A 91 13.25 -5.03 -7.26
CA VAL A 91 13.60 -4.09 -8.32
C VAL A 91 14.86 -3.29 -7.96
N ILE A 92 14.96 -2.81 -6.72
CA ILE A 92 16.16 -2.11 -6.21
C ILE A 92 17.39 -3.01 -6.29
N SER A 93 17.28 -4.26 -5.82
CA SER A 93 18.36 -5.23 -5.89
C SER A 93 18.80 -5.51 -7.33
N ALA A 94 17.84 -5.61 -8.27
CA ALA A 94 18.12 -5.79 -9.69
C ALA A 94 18.85 -4.56 -10.29
N ASN A 95 18.43 -3.35 -9.92
CA ASN A 95 19.07 -2.12 -10.38
C ASN A 95 20.51 -1.99 -9.84
N VAL A 96 20.77 -2.34 -8.58
CA VAL A 96 22.12 -2.35 -8.02
C VAL A 96 23.04 -3.35 -8.78
N ARG A 97 22.50 -4.52 -9.14
CA ARG A 97 23.22 -5.49 -10.00
C ARG A 97 23.50 -4.95 -11.38
N ALA A 98 22.57 -4.21 -11.97
CA ALA A 98 22.74 -3.58 -13.29
C ALA A 98 23.84 -2.51 -13.29
N MET A 99 24.23 -1.96 -12.15
CA MET A 99 25.37 -1.07 -11.98
C MET A 99 26.73 -1.80 -11.95
N HIS A 100 26.78 -3.05 -12.44
CA HIS A 100 27.96 -3.93 -12.45
C HIS A 100 28.53 -4.28 -11.06
N VAL A 101 27.71 -4.17 -10.01
CA VAL A 101 28.07 -4.67 -8.68
C VAL A 101 27.86 -6.16 -8.65
N THR A 102 28.94 -6.92 -8.58
CA THR A 102 28.92 -8.41 -8.60
C THR A 102 28.96 -9.04 -7.20
N ASP A 103 29.44 -8.30 -6.21
CA ASP A 103 29.53 -8.79 -4.84
C ASP A 103 28.14 -8.79 -4.17
N ASN A 104 27.66 -9.97 -3.84
CA ASN A 104 26.35 -10.16 -3.18
C ASN A 104 26.29 -9.50 -1.80
N THR A 105 27.39 -9.37 -1.08
CA THR A 105 27.46 -8.70 0.23
C THR A 105 27.24 -7.21 0.06
N LEU A 106 27.89 -6.62 -0.95
CA LEU A 106 27.76 -5.21 -1.29
C LEU A 106 26.34 -4.89 -1.78
N ILE A 107 25.77 -5.73 -2.67
CA ILE A 107 24.39 -5.59 -3.15
C ILE A 107 23.39 -5.57 -1.97
N ARG A 108 23.55 -6.49 -1.03
CA ARG A 108 22.67 -6.54 0.15
C ARG A 108 22.81 -5.29 1.03
N ARG A 109 24.02 -4.83 1.23
CA ARG A 109 24.30 -3.63 2.04
C ARG A 109 23.71 -2.38 1.41
N GLU A 110 23.95 -2.16 0.12
CA GLU A 110 23.45 -1.00 -0.61
C GLU A 110 21.91 -1.01 -0.71
N THR A 111 21.32 -2.18 -0.95
CA THR A 111 19.86 -2.34 -0.93
C THR A 111 19.27 -2.03 0.46
N ALA A 112 19.95 -2.46 1.55
CA ALA A 112 19.51 -2.16 2.90
C ALA A 112 19.60 -0.67 3.23
N TYR A 113 20.69 0.01 2.82
CA TYR A 113 20.82 1.46 3.02
C TYR A 113 19.79 2.25 2.21
N ALA A 114 19.52 1.85 0.96
CA ALA A 114 18.47 2.45 0.15
C ALA A 114 17.09 2.27 0.81
N GLY A 115 16.82 1.08 1.33
CA GLY A 115 15.57 0.80 2.04
C GLY A 115 15.43 1.63 3.33
N LEU A 116 16.50 1.73 4.13
CA LEU A 116 16.50 2.54 5.35
C LEU A 116 16.30 4.03 5.04
N GLY A 117 17.01 4.55 4.05
CA GLY A 117 16.85 5.94 3.60
C GLY A 117 15.44 6.24 3.12
N THR A 118 14.84 5.32 2.34
CA THR A 118 13.45 5.43 1.91
C THR A 118 12.49 5.41 3.10
N GLY A 119 12.69 4.53 4.07
CA GLY A 119 11.87 4.46 5.28
C GLY A 119 11.90 5.75 6.09
N ILE A 120 13.09 6.32 6.30
CA ILE A 120 13.25 7.62 7.01
C ILE A 120 12.53 8.73 6.23
N LEU A 121 12.70 8.79 4.91
CA LEU A 121 12.05 9.79 4.08
C LEU A 121 10.52 9.67 4.14
N LEU A 122 9.97 8.45 4.12
CA LEU A 122 8.54 8.21 4.26
C LEU A 122 8.02 8.68 5.63
N ILE A 123 8.74 8.42 6.72
CA ILE A 123 8.37 8.91 8.05
C ILE A 123 8.26 10.44 8.05
N VAL A 124 9.22 11.14 7.46
CA VAL A 124 9.21 12.61 7.36
C VAL A 124 8.02 13.08 6.52
N ILE A 125 7.78 12.48 5.35
CA ILE A 125 6.67 12.85 4.47
C ILE A 125 5.33 12.65 5.18
N TYR A 126 5.14 11.52 5.87
CA TYR A 126 3.88 11.25 6.57
C TYR A 126 3.68 12.15 7.79
N ALA A 127 4.74 12.49 8.51
CA ALA A 127 4.67 13.47 9.58
C ALA A 127 4.25 14.86 9.06
N VAL A 128 4.82 15.29 7.93
CA VAL A 128 4.47 16.53 7.25
C VAL A 128 3.01 16.51 6.77
N LEU A 129 2.59 15.45 6.08
CA LEU A 129 1.22 15.32 5.60
C LEU A 129 0.22 15.20 6.76
N GLY A 130 0.58 14.51 7.84
CA GLY A 130 -0.22 14.43 9.05
C GLY A 130 -0.45 15.82 9.67
N TYR A 131 0.60 16.63 9.77
CA TYR A 131 0.47 18.02 10.22
C TYR A 131 -0.41 18.84 9.29
N VAL A 132 -0.21 18.76 7.97
CA VAL A 132 -1.05 19.43 6.97
C VAL A 132 -2.52 19.00 7.11
N GLY A 133 -2.77 17.71 7.36
CA GLY A 133 -4.11 17.18 7.59
C GLY A 133 -4.79 17.77 8.83
N VAL A 134 -4.07 17.87 9.96
CA VAL A 134 -4.57 18.46 11.21
C VAL A 134 -4.91 19.95 11.03
N VAL A 135 -4.08 20.65 10.28
CA VAL A 135 -4.23 22.10 10.04
C VAL A 135 -5.28 22.41 8.98
N SER A 136 -5.51 21.51 8.04
CA SER A 136 -6.41 21.73 6.90
C SER A 136 -7.83 22.13 7.30
N GLY A 137 -8.37 21.54 8.38
CA GLY A 137 -9.73 21.80 8.86
C GLY A 137 -9.97 23.21 9.37
N SER A 138 -8.92 23.96 9.73
CA SER A 138 -9.00 25.36 10.17
C SER A 138 -8.82 26.35 9.01
N ILE A 139 -8.21 25.91 7.90
CA ILE A 139 -7.98 26.72 6.70
C ILE A 139 -9.12 26.55 5.69
N ALA A 140 -9.58 25.33 5.52
CA ALA A 140 -10.68 24.98 4.62
C ALA A 140 -11.66 24.03 5.33
N SER A 141 -12.96 24.28 5.20
CA SER A 141 -13.97 23.42 5.81
C SER A 141 -13.88 21.99 5.28
N VAL A 142 -13.84 21.02 6.19
CA VAL A 142 -13.80 19.60 5.86
C VAL A 142 -15.12 18.96 6.31
N ASN A 143 -15.78 18.24 5.39
CA ASN A 143 -16.93 17.41 5.72
C ASN A 143 -16.50 15.94 5.86
N PRO A 144 -16.42 15.39 7.09
CA PRO A 144 -15.95 14.01 7.31
C PRO A 144 -16.78 12.94 6.63
N ALA A 145 -18.04 13.24 6.29
CA ALA A 145 -18.95 12.26 5.67
C ALA A 145 -18.76 12.12 4.14
N THR A 146 -18.29 13.17 3.48
CA THR A 146 -18.21 13.23 2.01
C THR A 146 -16.82 13.43 1.46
N ASP A 147 -15.94 14.10 2.23
CA ASP A 147 -14.63 14.50 1.75
C ASP A 147 -13.63 13.34 1.87
N THR A 148 -12.88 13.16 0.81
CA THR A 148 -11.72 12.26 0.76
C THR A 148 -10.44 13.05 0.96
N GLY A 149 -9.32 12.38 1.21
CA GLY A 149 -8.03 13.06 1.29
C GLY A 149 -7.70 13.90 0.04
N ALA A 150 -8.15 13.47 -1.13
CA ALA A 150 -8.00 14.25 -2.37
C ALA A 150 -8.81 15.55 -2.33
N THR A 151 -10.06 15.52 -1.83
CA THR A 151 -10.92 16.70 -1.68
C THR A 151 -10.32 17.67 -0.67
N VAL A 152 -9.87 17.16 0.49
CA VAL A 152 -9.24 17.97 1.54
C VAL A 152 -8.01 18.71 1.00
N LEU A 153 -7.13 17.99 0.29
CA LEU A 153 -5.91 18.56 -0.28
C LEU A 153 -6.21 19.59 -1.39
N THR A 154 -7.24 19.35 -2.20
CA THR A 154 -7.70 20.28 -3.25
C THR A 154 -8.27 21.56 -2.64
N ASN A 155 -9.13 21.45 -1.63
CA ASN A 155 -9.73 22.58 -0.95
C ASN A 155 -8.67 23.41 -0.21
N LEU A 156 -7.75 22.76 0.49
CA LEU A 156 -6.63 23.41 1.15
C LEU A 156 -5.75 24.19 0.16
N THR A 157 -5.38 23.55 -0.96
CA THR A 157 -4.54 24.18 -1.98
C THR A 157 -5.27 25.34 -2.66
N ALA A 158 -6.58 25.21 -2.90
CA ALA A 158 -7.41 26.30 -3.41
C ALA A 158 -7.47 27.48 -2.44
N SER A 159 -7.57 27.23 -1.14
CA SER A 159 -7.60 28.27 -0.11
C SER A 159 -6.26 29.00 0.05
N LEU A 160 -5.14 28.28 -0.07
CA LEU A 160 -3.79 28.85 0.08
C LEU A 160 -3.27 29.54 -1.17
N PHE A 161 -3.50 28.96 -2.36
CA PHE A 161 -2.89 29.38 -3.63
C PHE A 161 -3.92 29.73 -4.72
N GLY A 162 -5.20 29.71 -4.40
CA GLY A 162 -6.28 30.00 -5.34
C GLY A 162 -6.36 28.97 -6.49
N THR A 163 -6.95 29.41 -7.60
CA THR A 163 -7.18 28.55 -8.79
C THR A 163 -5.88 28.03 -9.39
N PHE A 164 -4.80 28.82 -9.36
CA PHE A 164 -3.50 28.40 -9.87
C PHE A 164 -2.96 27.18 -9.11
N GLY A 165 -3.00 27.22 -7.78
CA GLY A 165 -2.58 26.11 -6.93
C GLY A 165 -3.39 24.84 -7.20
N MET A 166 -4.71 24.98 -7.35
CA MET A 166 -5.60 23.85 -7.64
C MET A 166 -5.29 23.19 -9.00
N VAL A 167 -5.07 23.99 -10.05
CA VAL A 167 -4.71 23.44 -11.39
C VAL A 167 -3.33 22.78 -11.34
N PHE A 168 -2.36 23.41 -10.69
CA PHE A 168 -1.01 22.85 -10.54
C PHE A 168 -1.05 21.52 -9.78
N LEU A 169 -1.78 21.45 -8.65
CA LEU A 169 -2.00 20.21 -7.91
C LEU A 169 -2.60 19.13 -8.81
N GLY A 170 -3.64 19.46 -9.58
CA GLY A 170 -4.28 18.51 -10.50
C GLY A 170 -3.31 17.92 -11.51
N ILE A 171 -2.46 18.75 -12.11
CA ILE A 171 -1.44 18.30 -13.07
C ILE A 171 -0.44 17.36 -12.38
N VAL A 172 0.08 17.74 -11.22
CA VAL A 172 1.02 16.91 -10.45
C VAL A 172 0.40 15.56 -10.08
N PHE A 173 -0.86 15.55 -9.64
CA PHE A 173 -1.57 14.30 -9.33
C PHE A 173 -1.75 13.40 -10.54
N VAL A 174 -2.19 13.96 -11.67
CA VAL A 174 -2.39 13.17 -12.90
C VAL A 174 -1.09 12.50 -13.33
N ILE A 175 0.01 13.25 -13.33
CA ILE A 175 1.31 12.73 -13.75
C ILE A 175 1.83 11.69 -12.74
N ALA A 176 1.70 11.94 -11.44
CA ALA A 176 2.08 10.99 -10.39
C ALA A 176 1.27 9.69 -10.50
N CYS A 177 -0.05 9.78 -10.68
CA CYS A 177 -0.92 8.62 -10.88
C CYS A 177 -0.57 7.85 -12.15
N LEU A 178 -0.26 8.53 -13.26
CA LEU A 178 0.20 7.89 -14.50
C LEU A 178 1.49 7.11 -14.29
N ASN A 179 2.46 7.70 -13.59
CA ASN A 179 3.73 7.03 -13.30
C ASN A 179 3.54 5.76 -12.50
N VAL A 180 2.78 5.83 -11.39
CA VAL A 180 2.50 4.67 -10.53
C VAL A 180 1.70 3.62 -11.28
N CYS A 181 0.64 4.02 -11.98
CA CYS A 181 -0.21 3.11 -12.76
C CYS A 181 0.59 2.37 -13.82
N THR A 182 1.40 3.09 -14.59
CA THR A 182 2.28 2.50 -15.62
C THR A 182 3.27 1.52 -15.00
N GLY A 183 3.91 1.89 -13.89
CA GLY A 183 4.83 1.03 -13.16
C GLY A 183 4.17 -0.27 -12.68
N LEU A 184 2.97 -0.19 -12.12
CA LEU A 184 2.21 -1.36 -11.66
C LEU A 184 1.76 -2.26 -12.81
N ILE A 185 1.28 -1.69 -13.93
CA ILE A 185 0.90 -2.45 -15.12
C ILE A 185 2.10 -3.23 -15.66
N CYS A 186 3.26 -2.56 -15.81
CA CYS A 186 4.49 -3.21 -16.28
C CYS A 186 4.92 -4.34 -15.35
N THR A 187 4.87 -4.10 -14.07
CA THR A 187 5.23 -5.03 -13.01
C THR A 187 4.37 -6.28 -13.02
N CYS A 188 3.05 -6.10 -12.96
CA CYS A 188 2.11 -7.22 -13.02
C CYS A 188 2.25 -7.99 -14.34
N ALA A 189 2.36 -7.29 -15.47
CA ALA A 189 2.52 -7.93 -16.78
C ALA A 189 3.82 -8.75 -16.86
N THR A 190 4.94 -8.24 -16.31
CA THR A 190 6.21 -8.97 -16.27
C THR A 190 6.11 -10.22 -15.41
N TYR A 191 5.54 -10.11 -14.21
CA TYR A 191 5.35 -11.25 -13.31
C TYR A 191 4.50 -12.34 -13.95
N PHE A 192 3.34 -11.98 -14.49
CA PHE A 192 2.43 -12.95 -15.10
C PHE A 192 2.98 -13.53 -16.40
N HIS A 193 3.68 -12.74 -17.21
CA HIS A 193 4.34 -13.24 -18.42
C HIS A 193 5.45 -14.23 -18.12
N THR A 194 6.23 -14.01 -17.06
CA THR A 194 7.30 -14.95 -16.66
C THR A 194 6.74 -16.21 -16.01
N ARG A 195 5.69 -16.10 -15.20
CA ARG A 195 5.13 -17.23 -14.45
C ARG A 195 4.10 -18.02 -15.25
N PHE A 196 3.34 -17.36 -16.12
CA PHE A 196 2.24 -17.92 -16.92
C PHE A 196 2.45 -17.63 -18.40
N ALA A 197 3.62 -18.01 -18.93
CA ALA A 197 3.95 -17.80 -20.33
C ALA A 197 2.99 -18.56 -21.30
N THR A 198 2.41 -19.68 -20.83
CA THR A 198 1.43 -20.48 -21.56
C THR A 198 0.21 -20.76 -20.69
N ILE A 199 -0.98 -20.48 -21.23
CA ILE A 199 -2.28 -20.80 -20.61
C ILE A 199 -3.06 -21.67 -21.60
N ALA A 200 -3.52 -22.84 -21.15
CA ALA A 200 -4.29 -23.77 -21.97
C ALA A 200 -3.60 -24.10 -23.33
N GLY A 201 -2.28 -24.27 -23.33
CA GLY A 201 -1.49 -24.58 -24.51
C GLY A 201 -1.21 -23.40 -25.47
N ARG A 202 -1.70 -22.20 -25.17
CA ARG A 202 -1.45 -21.00 -25.98
C ARG A 202 -0.45 -20.08 -25.29
N ARG A 203 0.52 -19.55 -26.05
CA ARG A 203 1.47 -18.54 -25.54
C ARG A 203 0.75 -17.20 -25.37
N VAL A 204 0.80 -16.63 -24.15
CA VAL A 204 0.27 -15.32 -23.86
C VAL A 204 1.40 -14.29 -23.95
N SER A 205 1.23 -13.31 -24.83
CA SER A 205 2.24 -12.27 -25.02
C SER A 205 2.27 -11.29 -23.82
N TYR A 206 3.41 -10.64 -23.62
CA TYR A 206 3.56 -9.59 -22.62
C TYR A 206 2.51 -8.46 -22.80
N ARG A 207 2.25 -8.07 -24.07
CA ARG A 207 1.23 -7.06 -24.40
C ARG A 207 -0.18 -7.48 -24.01
N ALA A 208 -0.50 -8.78 -24.10
CA ALA A 208 -1.81 -9.28 -23.68
C ALA A 208 -2.01 -9.15 -22.16
N TRP A 209 -0.97 -9.42 -21.37
CA TRP A 209 -1.00 -9.18 -19.92
C TRP A 209 -1.13 -7.71 -19.58
N GLN A 210 -0.39 -6.83 -20.28
CA GLN A 210 -0.53 -5.38 -20.08
C GLN A 210 -1.97 -4.92 -20.42
N ALA A 211 -2.55 -5.36 -21.52
CA ALA A 211 -3.91 -5.03 -21.89
C ALA A 211 -4.92 -5.52 -20.85
N LEU A 212 -4.76 -6.75 -20.36
CA LEU A 212 -5.62 -7.31 -19.32
C LEU A 212 -5.60 -6.44 -18.04
N PHE A 213 -4.43 -6.10 -17.54
CA PHE A 213 -4.32 -5.28 -16.32
C PHE A 213 -4.79 -3.85 -16.55
N THR A 214 -4.56 -3.27 -17.71
CA THR A 214 -5.06 -1.93 -18.07
C THR A 214 -6.59 -1.90 -18.11
N VAL A 215 -7.22 -2.86 -18.79
CA VAL A 215 -8.68 -2.97 -18.88
C VAL A 215 -9.29 -3.24 -17.51
N PHE A 216 -8.71 -4.13 -16.73
CA PHE A 216 -9.14 -4.40 -15.35
C PHE A 216 -9.11 -3.13 -14.51
N SER A 217 -7.99 -2.39 -14.53
CA SER A 217 -7.84 -1.14 -13.78
C SER A 217 -8.81 -0.06 -14.27
N PHE A 218 -9.05 0.04 -15.58
CA PHE A 218 -10.05 0.93 -16.16
C PHE A 218 -11.46 0.62 -15.65
N VAL A 219 -11.85 -0.64 -15.64
CA VAL A 219 -13.18 -1.06 -15.14
C VAL A 219 -13.33 -0.72 -13.65
N VAL A 220 -12.33 -1.09 -12.84
CA VAL A 220 -12.34 -0.85 -11.40
C VAL A 220 -12.36 0.65 -11.09
N SER A 221 -11.61 1.47 -11.83
CA SER A 221 -11.55 2.92 -11.59
C SER A 221 -12.91 3.62 -11.76
N ASN A 222 -13.78 3.07 -12.61
CA ASN A 222 -15.14 3.60 -12.85
C ASN A 222 -16.15 3.25 -11.74
N ALA A 223 -15.78 2.39 -10.77
CA ALA A 223 -16.59 2.16 -9.57
C ALA A 223 -16.59 3.35 -8.60
N GLY A 224 -15.67 4.29 -8.79
CA GLY A 224 -15.49 5.47 -7.94
C GLY A 224 -14.60 5.23 -6.72
N LEU A 225 -13.93 6.30 -6.28
CA LEU A 225 -12.93 6.24 -5.21
C LEU A 225 -13.49 5.67 -3.90
N SER A 226 -14.70 6.10 -3.51
CA SER A 226 -15.33 5.63 -2.26
C SER A 226 -15.59 4.12 -2.26
N MET A 227 -16.03 3.56 -3.39
CA MET A 227 -16.26 2.13 -3.50
C MET A 227 -14.95 1.34 -3.52
N ILE A 228 -13.93 1.86 -4.22
CA ILE A 228 -12.60 1.27 -4.24
C ILE A 228 -12.04 1.21 -2.82
N ILE A 229 -12.10 2.30 -2.04
CA ILE A 229 -11.63 2.34 -0.66
C ILE A 229 -12.41 1.32 0.19
N LYS A 230 -13.74 1.29 0.10
CA LYS A 230 -14.57 0.36 0.88
C LYS A 230 -14.23 -1.12 0.66
N VAL A 231 -13.84 -1.50 -0.55
CA VAL A 231 -13.45 -2.88 -0.86
C VAL A 231 -11.96 -3.13 -0.57
N SER A 232 -11.11 -2.13 -0.79
CA SER A 232 -9.66 -2.28 -0.59
C SER A 232 -9.28 -2.41 0.89
N VAL A 233 -9.95 -1.67 1.79
CA VAL A 233 -9.63 -1.69 3.23
C VAL A 233 -9.72 -3.09 3.83
N PRO A 234 -10.81 -3.87 3.65
CA PRO A 234 -10.87 -5.26 4.11
C PRO A 234 -9.76 -6.15 3.54
N VAL A 235 -9.46 -6.00 2.25
CA VAL A 235 -8.41 -6.78 1.59
C VAL A 235 -7.03 -6.45 2.16
N LEU A 236 -6.74 -5.16 2.36
CA LEU A 236 -5.50 -4.72 2.98
C LEU A 236 -5.38 -5.22 4.42
N SER A 237 -6.47 -5.14 5.20
CA SER A 237 -6.52 -5.68 6.57
C SER A 237 -6.23 -7.18 6.64
N ALA A 238 -6.45 -7.93 5.56
CA ALA A 238 -6.04 -9.34 5.48
C ALA A 238 -4.58 -9.51 5.05
N LEU A 239 -4.10 -8.73 4.11
CA LEU A 239 -2.76 -8.89 3.54
C LEU A 239 -1.65 -8.35 4.46
N TYR A 240 -1.91 -7.26 5.17
CA TYR A 240 -0.90 -6.63 6.04
C TYR A 240 -0.41 -7.50 7.19
N PRO A 241 -1.28 -8.18 7.97
CA PRO A 241 -0.81 -9.10 9.00
C PRO A 241 0.12 -10.19 8.47
N ILE A 242 -0.23 -10.77 7.32
CA ILE A 242 0.59 -11.79 6.65
C ILE A 242 1.93 -11.20 6.22
N ALA A 243 1.92 -10.00 5.63
CA ALA A 243 3.13 -9.32 5.20
C ALA A 243 4.04 -8.95 6.39
N ILE A 244 3.47 -8.44 7.49
CA ILE A 244 4.22 -8.12 8.72
C ILE A 244 4.90 -9.37 9.27
N VAL A 245 4.18 -10.48 9.35
CA VAL A 245 4.72 -11.76 9.82
C VAL A 245 5.83 -12.26 8.91
N LEU A 246 5.64 -12.21 7.59
CA LEU A 246 6.68 -12.63 6.63
C LEU A 246 7.94 -11.77 6.75
N VAL A 247 7.81 -10.45 6.89
CA VAL A 247 8.95 -9.54 7.07
C VAL A 247 9.65 -9.83 8.40
N THR A 248 8.91 -10.00 9.49
CA THR A 248 9.46 -10.33 10.81
C THR A 248 10.24 -11.65 10.75
N LEU A 249 9.69 -12.69 10.14
CA LEU A 249 10.35 -13.95 9.93
C LEU A 249 11.59 -13.84 9.02
N ALA A 250 11.53 -13.00 7.99
CA ALA A 250 12.69 -12.76 7.13
C ALA A 250 13.84 -12.05 7.86
N LEU A 251 13.53 -11.06 8.72
CA LEU A 251 14.52 -10.39 9.56
C LEU A 251 15.15 -11.33 10.59
N THR A 252 14.35 -12.22 11.16
CA THR A 252 14.79 -13.21 12.17
C THR A 252 15.23 -14.55 11.56
N HIS A 253 15.33 -14.63 10.22
CA HIS A 253 15.61 -15.88 9.49
C HIS A 253 16.81 -16.64 10.01
N ARG A 254 17.92 -15.96 10.29
CA ARG A 254 19.16 -16.59 10.79
C ARG A 254 19.00 -17.24 12.16
N ILE A 255 18.08 -16.73 12.99
CA ILE A 255 17.85 -17.24 14.35
C ILE A 255 16.74 -18.29 14.33
N LEU A 256 15.61 -17.98 13.70
CA LEU A 256 14.41 -18.81 13.74
C LEU A 256 14.40 -19.90 12.65
N ALA A 257 14.58 -19.50 11.39
CA ALA A 257 14.36 -20.45 10.29
C ALA A 257 15.46 -21.52 10.14
N VAL A 258 16.69 -21.18 10.54
CA VAL A 258 17.80 -22.14 10.52
C VAL A 258 17.60 -23.24 11.57
N HIS A 259 17.08 -22.88 12.75
CA HIS A 259 16.87 -23.83 13.85
C HIS A 259 15.46 -24.44 13.84
N PHE A 260 14.46 -23.69 13.37
CA PHE A 260 13.05 -24.07 13.41
C PHE A 260 12.34 -23.79 12.07
N PRO A 261 12.61 -24.57 11.01
CA PRO A 261 12.12 -24.30 9.66
C PRO A 261 10.59 -24.30 9.53
N ARG A 262 9.87 -25.02 10.42
CA ARG A 262 8.42 -25.13 10.39
C ARG A 262 7.68 -23.92 10.99
N VAL A 263 8.40 -23.02 11.65
CA VAL A 263 7.83 -21.78 12.19
C VAL A 263 7.18 -20.92 11.09
N TYR A 264 7.80 -20.86 9.90
CA TYR A 264 7.22 -20.13 8.76
C TYR A 264 5.83 -20.64 8.40
N PHE A 265 5.69 -21.95 8.29
CA PHE A 265 4.41 -22.55 7.90
C PHE A 265 3.32 -22.28 8.92
N TRP A 266 3.56 -22.58 10.19
CA TRP A 266 2.54 -22.46 11.23
C TRP A 266 2.14 -21.01 11.51
N MET A 267 3.12 -20.11 11.57
CA MET A 267 2.88 -18.71 11.85
C MET A 267 2.09 -18.05 10.72
N VAL A 268 2.48 -18.27 9.47
CA VAL A 268 1.78 -17.72 8.31
C VAL A 268 0.39 -18.35 8.15
N LEU A 269 0.24 -19.65 8.37
CA LEU A 269 -1.04 -20.34 8.24
C LEU A 269 -2.08 -19.80 9.23
N LEU A 270 -1.74 -19.73 10.52
CA LEU A 270 -2.69 -19.28 11.54
C LEU A 270 -3.07 -17.80 11.36
N VAL A 271 -2.10 -16.96 11.02
CA VAL A 271 -2.39 -15.55 10.71
C VAL A 271 -3.26 -15.43 9.45
N ALA A 272 -2.96 -16.20 8.40
CA ALA A 272 -3.76 -16.16 7.17
C ALA A 272 -5.22 -16.58 7.43
N ILE A 273 -5.47 -17.62 8.20
CA ILE A 273 -6.83 -18.06 8.54
C ILE A 273 -7.62 -16.90 9.19
N VAL A 274 -7.07 -16.28 10.23
CA VAL A 274 -7.74 -15.18 10.94
C VAL A 274 -7.90 -13.95 10.04
N SER A 275 -6.87 -13.58 9.30
CA SER A 275 -6.89 -12.43 8.41
C SER A 275 -7.92 -12.57 7.29
N PHE A 276 -7.99 -13.74 6.65
CA PHE A 276 -9.00 -14.00 5.61
C PHE A 276 -10.42 -14.10 6.19
N ALA A 277 -10.59 -14.64 7.39
CA ALA A 277 -11.87 -14.66 8.09
C ALA A 277 -12.36 -13.23 8.39
N THR A 278 -11.48 -12.36 8.88
CA THR A 278 -11.77 -10.94 9.12
C THR A 278 -12.10 -10.21 7.82
N CYS A 279 -11.35 -10.47 6.75
CA CYS A 279 -11.62 -9.91 5.42
C CYS A 279 -13.00 -10.31 4.91
N LEU A 280 -13.34 -11.60 5.00
CA LEU A 280 -14.63 -12.12 4.56
C LEU A 280 -15.80 -11.46 5.33
N ALA A 281 -15.72 -11.39 6.66
CA ALA A 281 -16.71 -10.72 7.48
C ALA A 281 -16.88 -9.25 7.08
N SER A 282 -15.77 -8.54 6.92
CA SER A 282 -15.78 -7.11 6.53
C SER A 282 -16.33 -6.89 5.11
N ILE A 283 -15.97 -7.72 4.14
CA ILE A 283 -16.50 -7.61 2.77
C ILE A 283 -18.01 -7.85 2.75
N VAL A 284 -18.49 -8.89 3.45
CA VAL A 284 -19.94 -9.18 3.53
C VAL A 284 -20.68 -7.99 4.13
N THR A 285 -20.14 -7.36 5.17
CA THR A 285 -20.72 -6.15 5.78
C THR A 285 -20.74 -4.96 4.81
N VAL A 286 -19.71 -4.77 4.00
CA VAL A 286 -19.67 -3.71 2.96
C VAL A 286 -20.81 -3.86 1.95
N PHE A 287 -21.20 -5.09 1.63
CA PHE A 287 -22.32 -5.40 0.72
C PHE A 287 -23.68 -5.54 1.44
N GLY A 288 -23.76 -5.13 2.70
CA GLY A 288 -25.03 -5.10 3.45
C GLY A 288 -25.45 -6.45 4.04
N GLY A 289 -24.58 -7.46 4.03
CA GLY A 289 -24.77 -8.73 4.70
C GLY A 289 -24.20 -8.73 6.12
N SER A 290 -24.38 -9.83 6.85
CA SER A 290 -23.73 -10.10 8.14
C SER A 290 -23.42 -11.58 8.28
N LEU A 291 -22.34 -11.89 9.00
CA LEU A 291 -21.95 -13.25 9.36
C LEU A 291 -21.81 -13.37 10.89
N PRO A 292 -22.94 -13.39 11.65
CA PRO A 292 -22.91 -13.29 13.12
C PRO A 292 -22.08 -14.38 13.79
N TRP A 293 -22.10 -15.59 13.25
CA TRP A 293 -21.30 -16.71 13.77
C TRP A 293 -19.79 -16.46 13.61
N LEU A 294 -19.37 -15.88 12.48
CA LEU A 294 -17.96 -15.58 12.20
C LEU A 294 -17.49 -14.40 13.05
N GLU A 295 -18.32 -13.36 13.13
CA GLU A 295 -18.05 -12.19 13.97
C GLU A 295 -17.95 -12.58 15.46
N ALA A 296 -18.80 -13.49 15.95
CA ALA A 296 -18.73 -14.00 17.32
C ALA A 296 -17.39 -14.71 17.59
N ILE A 297 -16.92 -15.55 16.65
CA ILE A 297 -15.63 -16.24 16.78
C ILE A 297 -14.46 -15.22 16.75
N LEU A 298 -14.50 -14.27 15.82
CA LEU A 298 -13.45 -13.25 15.70
C LEU A 298 -13.39 -12.36 16.95
N ASN A 299 -14.53 -11.98 17.52
CA ASN A 299 -14.61 -11.16 18.72
C ASN A 299 -14.11 -11.87 20.00
N MET A 300 -13.96 -13.20 19.97
CA MET A 300 -13.28 -13.94 21.05
C MET A 300 -11.76 -13.72 21.04
N LEU A 301 -11.19 -13.25 19.92
CA LEU A 301 -9.77 -12.99 19.85
C LEU A 301 -9.42 -11.71 20.62
N PRO A 302 -8.46 -11.76 21.55
CA PRO A 302 -7.96 -10.56 22.21
C PRO A 302 -7.44 -9.55 21.18
N LEU A 303 -7.61 -8.26 21.45
CA LEU A 303 -7.21 -7.16 20.59
C LEU A 303 -8.00 -7.05 19.26
N GLN A 304 -9.03 -7.85 19.03
CA GLN A 304 -9.85 -7.77 17.81
C GLN A 304 -10.54 -6.40 17.68
N GLN A 305 -10.94 -5.78 18.78
CA GLN A 305 -11.47 -4.41 18.81
C GLN A 305 -10.52 -3.36 18.19
N PHE A 306 -9.21 -3.65 18.19
CA PHE A 306 -8.16 -2.83 17.55
C PHE A 306 -7.75 -3.39 16.18
N GLN A 307 -8.47 -4.38 15.64
CA GLN A 307 -8.11 -5.13 14.43
C GLN A 307 -6.69 -5.76 14.49
N LEU A 308 -6.21 -6.03 15.71
CA LEU A 308 -4.94 -6.69 16.01
C LEU A 308 -5.12 -8.13 16.48
N GLY A 309 -6.29 -8.72 16.27
CA GLY A 309 -6.62 -10.09 16.67
C GLY A 309 -5.72 -11.17 16.07
N TRP A 310 -4.97 -10.84 15.01
CA TRP A 310 -4.00 -11.74 14.37
C TRP A 310 -2.70 -11.96 15.18
N ILE A 311 -2.40 -11.11 16.17
CA ILE A 311 -1.16 -11.18 16.96
C ILE A 311 -1.12 -12.47 17.79
N ILE A 312 -2.23 -12.83 18.45
CA ILE A 312 -2.29 -14.05 19.26
C ILE A 312 -2.11 -15.31 18.41
N PRO A 313 -2.81 -15.49 17.26
CA PRO A 313 -2.52 -16.57 16.30
C PRO A 313 -1.08 -16.58 15.79
N ALA A 314 -0.44 -15.41 15.59
CA ALA A 314 0.96 -15.33 15.20
C ALA A 314 1.89 -15.93 16.28
N LEU A 315 1.68 -15.54 17.55
CA LEU A 315 2.43 -16.08 18.68
C LEU A 315 2.18 -17.58 18.88
N ALA A 316 0.94 -18.03 18.76
CA ALA A 316 0.61 -19.45 18.80
C ALA A 316 1.29 -20.23 17.69
N GLY A 317 1.30 -19.69 16.46
CA GLY A 317 2.00 -20.28 15.32
C GLY A 317 3.51 -20.35 15.52
N LEU A 318 4.10 -19.33 16.16
CA LEU A 318 5.51 -19.35 16.54
C LEU A 318 5.79 -20.51 17.51
N LEU A 319 5.01 -20.66 18.58
CA LEU A 319 5.16 -21.71 19.58
C LEU A 319 4.98 -23.11 18.96
N ILE A 320 3.89 -23.32 18.23
CA ILE A 320 3.61 -24.59 17.55
C ILE A 320 4.73 -24.92 16.57
N GLY A 321 5.19 -23.96 15.78
CA GLY A 321 6.26 -24.16 14.80
C GLY A 321 7.62 -24.52 15.44
N VAL A 322 7.94 -23.94 16.60
CA VAL A 322 9.13 -24.29 17.38
C VAL A 322 9.00 -25.72 17.91
N LEU A 323 7.89 -26.08 18.52
CA LEU A 323 7.65 -27.42 19.08
C LEU A 323 7.66 -28.49 17.96
N ASP A 324 7.00 -28.23 16.84
CA ASP A 324 6.95 -29.14 15.70
C ASP A 324 8.34 -29.33 15.05
N SER A 325 9.13 -28.27 14.97
CA SER A 325 10.51 -28.35 14.49
C SER A 325 11.41 -29.15 15.44
N ALA A 326 11.27 -28.93 16.75
CA ALA A 326 12.02 -29.67 17.77
C ALA A 326 11.68 -31.16 17.76
N ALA A 327 10.40 -31.52 17.66
CA ALA A 327 9.94 -32.90 17.57
C ALA A 327 10.53 -33.66 16.36
N HIS A 328 10.55 -32.99 15.19
CA HIS A 328 11.08 -33.57 13.98
C HIS A 328 12.63 -33.66 13.93
N SER A 329 13.31 -32.74 14.63
CA SER A 329 14.78 -32.84 14.74
C SER A 329 15.21 -34.02 15.64
N SER A 330 14.41 -34.36 16.65
CA SER A 330 14.64 -35.53 17.52
C SER A 330 14.42 -36.87 16.80
N PHE A 331 13.57 -36.88 15.76
CA PHE A 331 13.27 -38.12 14.99
C PHE A 331 14.31 -38.43 13.89
N LYS A 332 15.20 -37.48 13.57
CA LYS A 332 16.29 -37.63 12.58
C LYS A 332 17.64 -37.94 13.20
N ARG A 333 17.74 -38.03 14.52
CA ARG A 333 18.87 -38.57 15.25
C ARG A 333 18.58 -40.01 15.67
#